data_f09c7fae38abf02180d7409ed744cf84
#
_entry.id   f09c7fae38abf02180d7409ed744cf84
#
_cell.length_a   1.000
_cell.length_b   1.000
_cell.length_c   1.000
_cell.angle_alpha   90.00
_cell.angle_beta   90.00
_cell.angle_gamma   90.00
#
_symmetry.space_group_name_H-M   'P 1'
#
loop_
_entity.id
_entity.type
_entity.pdbx_description
1 polymer ?
#
loop_
_entity_poly.entity_id
_entity_poly.type
_entity_poly.pdbx_seq_one_letter_code
_entity_poly.pdbx_strand_id
1 'polypeptide(L)'
;MIAFLDGKIILKKAKFIILEVNNIGYKVFLSQQTLITLPTIGSDIKLFTYQNVKEEALDLYGFFSYEELEFFEMLMDIRGVGPKAALEISAVGPLDRIKDKVLKQDENVFAGIPGIGAKKAMTIILELTGKIKMLGEKKSSADEAENALVQLGFSKQQAKDALAR
;
A
#
# COMPACT_ATOMS: atom_id res chain seq x y z
N MET A 1 2.51 14.69 -10.74
CA MET A 1 2.20 13.32 -10.26
C MET A 1 0.71 13.09 -10.36
N ILE A 2 0.29 11.89 -10.84
CA ILE A 2 -1.11 11.49 -10.96
C ILE A 2 -1.44 10.62 -9.73
N ALA A 3 -2.24 11.15 -8.81
CA ALA A 3 -2.51 10.52 -7.51
C ALA A 3 -3.79 9.65 -7.52
N PHE A 4 -4.74 9.95 -8.39
CA PHE A 4 -5.91 9.12 -8.63
C PHE A 4 -6.46 9.36 -10.02
N LEU A 5 -7.23 8.41 -10.52
CA LEU A 5 -8.01 8.50 -11.75
C LEU A 5 -9.43 8.03 -11.47
N ASP A 6 -10.40 8.75 -12.00
CA ASP A 6 -11.83 8.41 -11.95
C ASP A 6 -12.37 8.45 -13.37
N GLY A 7 -12.84 7.32 -13.88
CA GLY A 7 -13.23 7.22 -15.27
C GLY A 7 -13.70 5.82 -15.68
N LYS A 8 -13.80 5.62 -16.99
CA LYS A 8 -14.41 4.43 -17.62
C LYS A 8 -13.36 3.44 -18.12
N ILE A 9 -13.54 2.17 -17.82
CA ILE A 9 -12.71 1.09 -18.37
C ILE A 9 -13.05 0.91 -19.85
N ILE A 10 -12.10 1.21 -20.76
CA ILE A 10 -12.29 0.99 -22.19
C ILE A 10 -11.57 -0.23 -22.74
N LEU A 11 -10.56 -0.74 -22.00
CA LEU A 11 -9.82 -1.94 -22.38
C LEU A 11 -9.32 -2.68 -21.12
N LYS A 12 -9.39 -4.02 -21.14
CA LYS A 12 -8.76 -4.90 -20.14
C LYS A 12 -7.76 -5.82 -20.83
N LYS A 13 -6.55 -5.90 -20.30
CA LYS A 13 -5.49 -6.84 -20.70
C LYS A 13 -4.97 -7.60 -19.49
N ALA A 14 -4.10 -8.58 -19.70
CA ALA A 14 -3.59 -9.47 -18.65
C ALA A 14 -2.80 -8.78 -17.53
N LYS A 15 -2.34 -7.53 -17.71
CA LYS A 15 -1.50 -6.81 -16.73
C LYS A 15 -1.89 -5.36 -16.52
N PHE A 16 -2.82 -4.84 -17.33
CA PHE A 16 -3.22 -3.44 -17.27
C PHE A 16 -4.62 -3.25 -17.83
N ILE A 17 -5.17 -2.10 -17.54
CA ILE A 17 -6.36 -1.56 -18.20
C ILE A 17 -6.01 -0.26 -18.91
N ILE A 18 -6.90 0.17 -19.81
CA ILE A 18 -6.96 1.57 -20.23
C ILE A 18 -8.21 2.17 -19.58
N LEU A 19 -7.99 3.20 -18.78
CA LEU A 19 -9.03 3.99 -18.14
C LEU A 19 -9.16 5.31 -18.87
N GLU A 20 -10.33 5.60 -19.41
CA GLU A 20 -10.65 6.87 -20.06
C GLU A 20 -11.11 7.88 -19.03
N VAL A 21 -10.42 9.01 -18.98
CA VAL A 21 -10.75 10.16 -18.13
C VAL A 21 -10.72 11.40 -19.01
N ASN A 22 -11.87 12.05 -19.21
CA ASN A 22 -12.01 13.26 -20.03
C ASN A 22 -11.38 13.12 -21.44
N ASN A 23 -11.69 12.05 -22.16
CA ASN A 23 -11.19 11.70 -23.50
C ASN A 23 -9.67 11.41 -23.55
N ILE A 24 -9.02 11.18 -22.44
CA ILE A 24 -7.63 10.73 -22.35
C ILE A 24 -7.59 9.31 -21.83
N GLY A 25 -6.93 8.40 -22.56
CA GLY A 25 -6.74 7.01 -22.15
C GLY A 25 -5.48 6.82 -21.32
N TYR A 26 -5.65 6.49 -20.04
CA TYR A 26 -4.55 6.18 -19.14
C TYR A 26 -4.31 4.69 -19.06
N LYS A 27 -3.08 4.25 -19.34
CA LYS A 27 -2.66 2.86 -19.13
C LYS A 27 -2.28 2.66 -17.66
N VAL A 28 -3.06 1.86 -16.95
CA VAL A 28 -2.86 1.60 -15.51
C VAL A 28 -2.56 0.12 -15.31
N PHE A 29 -1.39 -0.18 -14.74
CA PHE A 29 -1.00 -1.53 -14.35
C PHE A 29 -1.70 -1.91 -13.04
N LEU A 30 -2.23 -3.12 -13.01
CA LEU A 30 -2.96 -3.67 -11.88
C LEU A 30 -2.44 -5.06 -11.55
N SER A 31 -2.59 -5.48 -10.30
CA SER A 31 -2.27 -6.84 -9.90
C SER A 31 -3.20 -7.86 -10.58
N GLN A 32 -2.79 -9.11 -10.63
CA GLN A 32 -3.63 -10.20 -11.15
C GLN A 32 -4.95 -10.30 -10.37
N GLN A 33 -4.90 -10.19 -9.05
CA GLN A 33 -6.08 -10.24 -8.20
C GLN A 33 -7.05 -9.07 -8.47
N THR A 34 -6.52 -7.86 -8.57
CA THR A 34 -7.31 -6.68 -8.91
C THR A 34 -7.98 -6.81 -10.28
N LEU A 35 -7.25 -7.32 -11.30
CA LEU A 35 -7.79 -7.53 -12.64
C LEU A 35 -8.97 -8.53 -12.68
N ILE A 36 -8.95 -9.54 -11.80
CA ILE A 36 -10.06 -10.52 -11.69
C ILE A 36 -11.31 -9.87 -11.08
N THR A 37 -11.14 -9.00 -10.10
CA THR A 37 -12.25 -8.36 -9.36
C THR A 37 -12.81 -7.11 -10.05
N LEU A 38 -12.17 -6.63 -11.11
CA LEU A 38 -12.64 -5.47 -11.87
C LEU A 38 -14.02 -5.69 -12.47
N PRO A 39 -14.87 -4.65 -12.48
CA PRO A 39 -16.13 -4.68 -13.23
C PRO A 39 -15.89 -4.81 -14.76
N THR A 40 -16.95 -4.95 -15.50
CA THR A 40 -16.90 -5.12 -16.96
C THR A 40 -16.38 -3.87 -17.68
N ILE A 41 -15.90 -4.05 -18.91
CA ILE A 41 -15.58 -2.93 -19.81
C ILE A 41 -16.83 -2.04 -19.96
N GLY A 42 -16.63 -0.73 -19.93
CA GLY A 42 -17.69 0.28 -19.95
C GLY A 42 -18.12 0.78 -18.56
N SER A 43 -17.69 0.11 -17.48
CA SER A 43 -17.98 0.56 -16.11
C SER A 43 -17.06 1.69 -15.69
N ASP A 44 -17.60 2.58 -14.85
CA ASP A 44 -16.82 3.63 -14.19
C ASP A 44 -16.15 3.07 -12.93
N ILE A 45 -14.88 3.43 -12.73
CA ILE A 45 -14.10 3.08 -11.53
C ILE A 45 -13.22 4.23 -11.12
N LYS A 46 -12.92 4.28 -9.82
CA LYS A 46 -11.90 5.15 -9.24
C LYS A 46 -10.72 4.30 -8.77
N LEU A 47 -9.52 4.72 -9.13
CA LEU A 47 -8.27 4.10 -8.68
C LEU A 47 -7.34 5.15 -8.11
N PHE A 48 -6.76 4.87 -6.96
CA PHE A 48 -5.58 5.57 -6.47
C PHE A 48 -4.39 5.12 -7.31
N THR A 49 -3.46 6.02 -7.61
CA THR A 49 -2.38 5.70 -8.54
C THR A 49 -1.01 6.10 -8.00
N TYR A 50 -0.04 5.24 -8.25
CA TYR A 50 1.38 5.52 -8.10
C TYR A 50 2.00 5.73 -9.49
N GLN A 51 2.63 6.87 -9.69
CA GLN A 51 3.35 7.18 -10.94
C GLN A 51 4.83 6.88 -10.79
N ASN A 52 5.28 5.82 -11.46
CA ASN A 52 6.68 5.43 -11.50
C ASN A 52 7.35 6.10 -12.71
N VAL A 53 8.24 7.02 -12.44
CA VAL A 53 8.98 7.78 -13.45
C VAL A 53 10.34 7.13 -13.67
N LYS A 54 10.62 6.74 -14.90
CA LYS A 54 11.91 6.22 -15.36
C LYS A 54 12.36 7.03 -16.58
N GLU A 55 13.63 6.91 -16.92
CA GLU A 55 14.20 7.59 -18.07
C GLU A 55 13.46 7.32 -19.37
N GLU A 56 12.99 6.07 -19.57
CA GLU A 56 12.32 5.64 -20.80
C GLU A 56 10.81 5.33 -20.61
N ALA A 57 10.24 5.51 -19.42
CA ALA A 57 8.86 5.12 -19.14
C ALA A 57 8.20 5.94 -18.02
N LEU A 58 6.90 6.20 -18.22
CA LEU A 58 5.99 6.73 -17.20
C LEU A 58 4.90 5.67 -16.96
N ASP A 59 5.09 4.84 -15.93
CA ASP A 59 4.14 3.79 -15.61
C ASP A 59 3.20 4.23 -14.48
N LEU A 60 1.90 3.96 -14.63
CA LEU A 60 0.91 4.13 -13.58
C LEU A 60 0.54 2.76 -13.00
N TYR A 61 0.57 2.64 -11.69
CA TYR A 61 0.10 1.48 -10.92
C TYR A 61 -1.15 1.87 -10.16
N GLY A 62 -2.22 1.06 -10.22
CA GLY A 62 -3.52 1.40 -9.68
C GLY A 62 -3.95 0.51 -8.52
N PHE A 63 -4.70 1.09 -7.57
CA PHE A 63 -5.17 0.49 -6.34
C PHE A 63 -6.60 0.92 -6.07
N PHE A 64 -7.42 0.04 -5.46
CA PHE A 64 -8.80 0.39 -5.12
C PHE A 64 -8.89 1.28 -3.88
N SER A 65 -7.93 1.20 -2.96
CA SER A 65 -7.91 2.02 -1.77
C SER A 65 -6.57 2.74 -1.58
N TYR A 66 -6.59 3.80 -0.77
CA TYR A 66 -5.39 4.55 -0.43
C TYR A 66 -4.45 3.72 0.46
N GLU A 67 -5.01 2.88 1.32
CA GLU A 67 -4.26 1.98 2.19
C GLU A 67 -3.46 0.94 1.38
N GLU A 68 -4.03 0.43 0.28
CA GLU A 68 -3.30 -0.44 -0.65
C GLU A 68 -2.15 0.29 -1.32
N LEU A 69 -2.35 1.55 -1.72
CA LEU A 69 -1.31 2.40 -2.27
C LEU A 69 -0.20 2.66 -1.24
N GLU A 70 -0.54 3.04 0.00
CA GLU A 70 0.45 3.25 1.06
C GLU A 70 1.28 1.99 1.32
N PHE A 71 0.64 0.82 1.32
CA PHE A 71 1.35 -0.45 1.50
C PHE A 71 2.27 -0.76 0.33
N PHE A 72 1.84 -0.48 -0.89
CA PHE A 72 2.68 -0.59 -2.07
C PHE A 72 3.90 0.34 -1.99
N GLU A 73 3.73 1.59 -1.58
CA GLU A 73 4.82 2.55 -1.40
C GLU A 73 5.81 2.06 -0.33
N MET A 74 5.30 1.52 0.77
CA MET A 74 6.12 0.91 1.83
C MET A 74 6.98 -0.25 1.30
N LEU A 75 6.42 -1.06 0.39
CA LEU A 75 7.14 -2.14 -0.28
C LEU A 75 8.21 -1.63 -1.26
N MET A 76 7.93 -0.53 -1.95
CA MET A 76 8.87 0.11 -2.88
C MET A 76 10.14 0.63 -2.19
N ASP A 77 10.07 0.98 -0.91
CA ASP A 77 11.23 1.38 -0.12
C ASP A 77 12.16 0.20 0.26
N ILE A 78 11.69 -1.04 0.06
CA ILE A 78 12.48 -2.23 0.40
C ILE A 78 13.49 -2.50 -0.71
N ARG A 79 14.76 -2.62 -0.35
CA ARG A 79 15.83 -2.88 -1.31
C ARG A 79 15.58 -4.16 -2.12
N GLY A 80 15.57 -4.03 -3.44
CA GLY A 80 15.35 -5.15 -4.37
C GLY A 80 13.88 -5.48 -4.62
N VAL A 81 12.94 -4.74 -4.06
CA VAL A 81 11.52 -4.81 -4.42
C VAL A 81 11.23 -3.74 -5.47
N GLY A 82 10.91 -4.16 -6.67
CA GLY A 82 10.50 -3.26 -7.74
C GLY A 82 8.98 -3.17 -7.86
N PRO A 83 8.45 -2.22 -8.65
CA PRO A 83 7.01 -1.93 -8.70
C PRO A 83 6.14 -3.14 -9.11
N LYS A 84 6.64 -4.02 -10.00
CA LYS A 84 5.88 -5.23 -10.38
C LYS A 84 5.73 -6.21 -9.21
N ALA A 85 6.80 -6.42 -8.44
CA ALA A 85 6.76 -7.29 -7.27
C ALA A 85 5.92 -6.66 -6.14
N ALA A 86 6.10 -5.37 -5.87
CA ALA A 86 5.31 -4.63 -4.89
C ALA A 86 3.82 -4.69 -5.21
N LEU A 87 3.43 -4.55 -6.48
CA LEU A 87 2.04 -4.63 -6.93
C LEU A 87 1.42 -6.01 -6.64
N GLU A 88 2.12 -7.10 -6.93
CA GLU A 88 1.61 -8.45 -6.65
C GLU A 88 1.59 -8.77 -5.14
N ILE A 89 2.58 -8.30 -4.38
CA ILE A 89 2.62 -8.44 -2.91
C ILE A 89 1.44 -7.70 -2.27
N SER A 90 1.15 -6.47 -2.70
CA SER A 90 0.07 -5.66 -2.11
C SER A 90 -1.31 -6.26 -2.32
N ALA A 91 -1.46 -7.18 -3.28
CA ALA A 91 -2.72 -7.80 -3.64
C ALA A 91 -2.83 -9.28 -3.27
N VAL A 92 -1.87 -9.86 -2.54
CA VAL A 92 -1.86 -11.28 -2.18
C VAL A 92 -3.01 -11.67 -1.23
N GLY A 93 -3.68 -10.69 -0.66
CA GLY A 93 -4.85 -10.87 0.21
C GLY A 93 -5.26 -9.56 0.89
N PRO A 94 -6.25 -9.61 1.79
CA PRO A 94 -6.63 -8.46 2.61
C PRO A 94 -5.43 -7.93 3.39
N LEU A 95 -5.24 -6.60 3.38
CA LEU A 95 -4.06 -5.94 3.94
C LEU A 95 -3.80 -6.31 5.41
N ASP A 96 -4.86 -6.39 6.23
CA ASP A 96 -4.72 -6.78 7.64
C ASP A 96 -4.19 -8.21 7.80
N ARG A 97 -4.63 -9.14 6.93
CA ARG A 97 -4.09 -10.51 6.94
C ARG A 97 -2.64 -10.58 6.50
N ILE A 98 -2.24 -9.74 5.53
CA ILE A 98 -0.83 -9.64 5.13
C ILE A 98 -0.01 -9.13 6.30
N LYS A 99 -0.45 -8.04 6.95
CA LYS A 99 0.22 -7.46 8.13
C LYS A 99 0.35 -8.48 9.26
N ASP A 100 -0.73 -9.20 9.58
CA ASP A 100 -0.72 -10.25 10.61
C ASP A 100 0.29 -11.37 10.32
N LYS A 101 0.32 -11.86 9.08
CA LYS A 101 1.25 -12.91 8.67
C LYS A 101 2.70 -12.42 8.69
N VAL A 102 2.96 -11.19 8.25
CA VAL A 102 4.27 -10.55 8.31
C VAL A 102 4.74 -10.42 9.76
N LEU A 103 3.89 -9.97 10.69
CA LEU A 103 4.23 -9.86 12.10
C LEU A 103 4.49 -11.23 12.75
N LYS A 104 3.83 -12.30 12.28
CA LYS A 104 4.08 -13.69 12.68
C LYS A 104 5.28 -14.33 11.97
N GLN A 105 5.95 -13.59 11.07
CA GLN A 105 7.07 -14.08 10.26
C GLN A 105 6.74 -15.33 9.44
N ASP A 106 5.51 -15.41 8.90
CA ASP A 106 5.07 -16.51 8.05
C ASP A 106 5.80 -16.44 6.71
N GLU A 107 6.79 -17.31 6.49
CA GLU A 107 7.62 -17.36 5.29
C GLU A 107 6.81 -17.63 4.00
N ASN A 108 5.62 -18.20 4.14
CA ASN A 108 4.76 -18.55 3.02
C ASN A 108 3.83 -17.41 2.59
N VAL A 109 3.84 -16.27 3.29
CA VAL A 109 2.94 -15.14 2.99
C VAL A 109 3.07 -14.64 1.54
N PHE A 110 4.27 -14.72 0.96
CA PHE A 110 4.57 -14.31 -0.41
C PHE A 110 4.88 -15.48 -1.34
N ALA A 111 4.49 -16.71 -0.97
CA ALA A 111 4.69 -17.88 -1.80
C ALA A 111 3.92 -17.77 -3.12
N GLY A 112 4.56 -18.17 -4.22
CA GLY A 112 3.96 -18.15 -5.55
C GLY A 112 4.03 -16.79 -6.29
N ILE A 113 4.56 -15.74 -5.67
CA ILE A 113 4.76 -14.45 -6.35
C ILE A 113 5.99 -14.56 -7.28
N PRO A 114 5.84 -14.30 -8.59
CA PRO A 114 6.95 -14.38 -9.52
C PRO A 114 8.13 -13.47 -9.14
N GLY A 115 9.34 -14.03 -9.08
CA GLY A 115 10.55 -13.29 -8.72
C GLY A 115 10.78 -13.08 -7.23
N ILE A 116 9.96 -13.70 -6.36
CA ILE A 116 10.15 -13.73 -4.92
C ILE A 116 10.40 -15.17 -4.48
N GLY A 117 11.68 -15.50 -4.26
CA GLY A 117 12.06 -16.75 -3.62
C GLY A 117 12.11 -16.64 -2.10
N ALA A 118 12.28 -17.75 -1.38
CA ALA A 118 12.26 -17.82 0.08
C ALA A 118 13.20 -16.81 0.76
N LYS A 119 14.44 -16.67 0.28
CA LYS A 119 15.40 -15.70 0.83
C LYS A 119 14.92 -14.26 0.71
N LYS A 120 14.33 -13.90 -0.43
CA LYS A 120 13.80 -12.54 -0.67
C LYS A 120 12.52 -12.30 0.14
N ALA A 121 11.66 -13.31 0.24
CA ALA A 121 10.46 -13.26 1.08
C ALA A 121 10.82 -12.95 2.53
N MET A 122 11.82 -13.66 3.10
CA MET A 122 12.27 -13.41 4.46
C MET A 122 12.83 -11.99 4.65
N THR A 123 13.62 -11.48 3.70
CA THR A 123 14.13 -10.11 3.74
C THR A 123 12.97 -9.10 3.77
N ILE A 124 11.97 -9.29 2.90
CA ILE A 124 10.78 -8.42 2.83
C ILE A 124 10.00 -8.48 4.16
N ILE A 125 9.79 -9.67 4.72
CA ILE A 125 9.11 -9.87 6.00
C ILE A 125 9.81 -9.13 7.13
N LEU A 126 11.13 -9.24 7.24
CA LEU A 126 11.90 -8.57 8.29
C LEU A 126 11.81 -7.05 8.19
N GLU A 127 11.99 -6.48 6.99
CA GLU A 127 11.89 -5.04 6.77
C GLU A 127 10.47 -4.51 7.00
N LEU A 128 9.44 -5.22 6.50
CA LEU A 128 8.05 -4.87 6.75
C LEU A 128 7.68 -4.95 8.24
N THR A 129 8.15 -5.97 8.95
CA THR A 129 7.92 -6.10 10.40
C THR A 129 8.43 -4.87 11.14
N GLY A 130 9.62 -4.36 10.79
CA GLY A 130 10.15 -3.12 11.35
C GLY A 130 9.27 -1.91 11.04
N LYS A 131 8.90 -1.71 9.78
CA LYS A 131 8.05 -0.59 9.34
C LYS A 131 6.65 -0.63 9.97
N ILE A 132 6.00 -1.80 10.01
CA ILE A 132 4.65 -1.97 10.60
C ILE A 132 4.69 -1.67 12.11
N LYS A 133 5.70 -2.12 12.84
CA LYS A 133 5.86 -1.80 14.26
C LYS A 133 6.06 -0.31 14.47
N MET A 134 6.91 0.35 13.70
CA MET A 134 7.11 1.81 13.78
C MET A 134 5.82 2.60 13.49
N LEU A 135 4.98 2.13 12.57
CA LEU A 135 3.67 2.75 12.29
C LEU A 135 2.64 2.44 13.37
N GLY A 136 2.67 1.24 13.96
CA GLY A 136 1.82 0.85 15.10
C GLY A 136 2.22 1.52 16.41
N GLU A 137 3.49 1.92 16.54
CA GLU A 137 4.02 2.76 17.61
C GLU A 137 3.79 4.27 17.36
N LYS A 138 3.17 4.68 16.26
CA LYS A 138 2.51 5.99 16.21
C LYS A 138 1.46 5.98 17.31
N LYS A 139 1.94 6.43 18.49
CA LYS A 139 1.17 6.68 19.70
C LYS A 139 -0.16 7.28 19.30
N SER A 140 -1.24 6.84 19.88
CA SER A 140 -2.52 7.48 19.66
C SER A 140 -2.33 8.99 19.82
N SER A 141 -3.13 9.80 19.12
CA SER A 141 -3.06 11.27 19.30
C SER A 141 -3.14 11.66 20.80
N ALA A 142 -3.79 10.82 21.62
CA ALA A 142 -3.83 10.92 23.06
C ALA A 142 -2.46 10.67 23.74
N ASP A 143 -1.69 9.68 23.27
CA ASP A 143 -0.34 9.41 23.80
C ASP A 143 0.67 10.49 23.42
N GLU A 144 0.54 11.08 22.22
CA GLU A 144 1.35 12.23 21.80
C GLU A 144 1.02 13.47 22.63
N ALA A 145 -0.28 13.73 22.88
CA ALA A 145 -0.72 14.83 23.70
C ALA A 145 -0.32 14.63 25.18
N GLU A 146 -0.40 13.41 25.73
CA GLU A 146 0.09 13.06 27.08
C GLU A 146 1.59 13.36 27.19
N ASN A 147 2.39 12.90 26.22
CA ASN A 147 3.82 13.15 26.24
C ASN A 147 4.19 14.64 26.10
N ALA A 148 3.48 15.37 25.25
CA ALA A 148 3.66 16.82 25.12
C ALA A 148 3.38 17.56 26.45
N LEU A 149 2.32 17.20 27.13
CA LEU A 149 1.98 17.77 28.45
C LEU A 149 3.05 17.43 29.50
N VAL A 150 3.56 16.20 29.49
CA VAL A 150 4.65 15.80 30.41
C VAL A 150 5.94 16.57 30.12
N GLN A 151 6.27 16.81 28.84
CA GLN A 151 7.44 17.63 28.47
C GLN A 151 7.28 19.11 28.86
N LEU A 152 6.04 19.61 28.94
CA LEU A 152 5.72 20.94 29.47
C LEU A 152 5.74 21.02 31.00
N GLY A 153 6.09 19.92 31.70
CA GLY A 153 6.27 19.87 33.13
C GLY A 153 5.05 19.40 33.95
N PHE A 154 3.97 18.96 33.30
CA PHE A 154 2.83 18.36 33.99
C PHE A 154 3.16 16.91 34.41
N SER A 155 2.60 16.46 35.55
CA SER A 155 2.71 15.05 35.91
C SER A 155 1.91 14.18 34.92
N LYS A 156 2.33 12.92 34.77
CA LYS A 156 1.65 11.95 33.89
C LYS A 156 0.17 11.78 34.24
N GLN A 157 -0.18 11.88 35.52
CA GLN A 157 -1.56 11.81 36.01
C GLN A 157 -2.37 13.04 35.57
N GLN A 158 -1.81 14.24 35.73
CA GLN A 158 -2.45 15.49 35.29
C GLN A 158 -2.67 15.51 33.77
N ALA A 159 -1.71 15.00 32.99
CA ALA A 159 -1.84 14.89 31.54
C ALA A 159 -3.00 13.95 31.15
N LYS A 160 -3.10 12.76 31.79
CA LYS A 160 -4.21 11.83 31.57
C LYS A 160 -5.57 12.42 31.94
N ASP A 161 -5.67 13.07 33.09
CA ASP A 161 -6.94 13.66 33.56
C ASP A 161 -7.41 14.81 32.64
N ALA A 162 -6.47 15.55 32.03
CA ALA A 162 -6.78 16.60 31.07
C ALA A 162 -7.28 16.07 29.74
N LEU A 163 -6.76 14.90 29.27
CA LEU A 163 -7.13 14.27 28.01
C LEU A 163 -8.39 13.39 28.11
N ALA A 164 -8.83 13.06 29.30
CA ALA A 164 -10.03 12.27 29.55
C ALA A 164 -11.36 13.11 29.55
N ARG A 165 -11.26 14.42 29.35
CA ARG A 165 -12.41 15.35 29.26
C ARG A 165 -12.76 15.67 27.82
#